data_afb3b3d643964bfbd7fc8564292b8d22
#
_entry.id   afb3b3d643964bfbd7fc8564292b8d22
#
_cell.length_a   1.000
_cell.length_b   1.000
_cell.length_c   1.000
_cell.angle_alpha   90.00
_cell.angle_beta   90.00
_cell.angle_gamma   90.00
#
_symmetry.space_group_name_H-M   'P 1'
#
loop_
_entity.id
_entity.type
_entity.pdbx_description
1 polymer ?
#
loop_
_entity_poly.entity_id
_entity_poly.type
_entity_poly.pdbx_seq_one_letter_code
_entity_poly.pdbx_strand_id
1 'polypeptide(L)'
;MAYKVLIADDQKMVRQMFETAVKDSADYEIAGMAATAEDAVAICLEEKIDLVMIDVVMGSDMDGIDAAKLIKEKCPGTKIMVVTSMPEVSYIDRAKEIGVESFWHKEVQEQPLIEIMDRTMAGESIYPLSMPAVQFGNIVSTELTDIELEVLRELVSGASNKEIGERLYMSASTVKRHISEMMAKTGFKSRLQLAIRARGGGLVINNRDIKSEK
;
A
#
# COMPACT_ATOMS: atom_id res chain seq x y z
N MET A 1 -13.51 21.58 17.95
CA MET A 1 -12.08 21.26 18.09
C MET A 1 -11.69 20.59 16.77
N ALA A 2 -10.58 21.00 16.17
CA ALA A 2 -10.09 20.38 14.95
C ALA A 2 -9.60 18.96 15.23
N TYR A 3 -9.78 18.04 14.27
CA TYR A 3 -9.25 16.68 14.35
C TYR A 3 -7.75 16.69 14.09
N LYS A 4 -7.00 15.97 14.93
CA LYS A 4 -5.55 15.82 14.83
C LYS A 4 -5.17 14.80 13.78
N VAL A 5 -4.44 15.24 12.73
CA VAL A 5 -4.05 14.43 11.58
C VAL A 5 -2.54 14.14 11.62
N LEU A 6 -2.18 12.88 11.47
CA LEU A 6 -0.82 12.43 11.18
C LEU A 6 -0.73 12.08 9.69
N ILE A 7 0.29 12.62 9.02
CA ILE A 7 0.60 12.30 7.62
C ILE A 7 1.86 11.45 7.58
N ALA A 8 1.77 10.23 7.03
CA ALA A 8 2.89 9.31 6.89
C ALA A 8 3.11 8.91 5.42
N ASP A 9 4.24 9.32 4.86
CA ASP A 9 4.64 9.10 3.47
C ASP A 9 6.15 9.34 3.37
N ASP A 10 6.92 8.54 2.64
CA ASP A 10 8.37 8.74 2.53
C ASP A 10 8.75 9.92 1.63
N GLN A 11 7.86 10.30 0.71
CA GLN A 11 8.08 11.39 -0.23
C GLN A 11 7.73 12.75 0.39
N LYS A 12 8.76 13.58 0.63
CA LYS A 12 8.59 14.91 1.21
C LYS A 12 7.57 15.80 0.47
N MET A 13 7.58 15.74 -0.86
CA MET A 13 6.66 16.54 -1.68
C MET A 13 5.20 16.12 -1.46
N VAL A 14 4.94 14.83 -1.32
CA VAL A 14 3.60 14.29 -1.05
C VAL A 14 3.13 14.74 0.34
N ARG A 15 3.99 14.63 1.36
CA ARG A 15 3.65 15.15 2.70
C ARG A 15 3.31 16.63 2.68
N GLN A 16 4.06 17.46 1.94
CA GLN A 16 3.78 18.90 1.81
C GLN A 16 2.46 19.18 1.06
N MET A 17 2.14 18.38 0.05
CA MET A 17 0.87 18.48 -0.67
C MET A 17 -0.31 18.18 0.27
N PHE A 18 -0.26 17.12 1.04
CA PHE A 18 -1.30 16.79 2.02
C PHE A 18 -1.36 17.81 3.16
N GLU A 19 -0.21 18.28 3.64
CA GLU A 19 -0.16 19.35 4.64
C GLU A 19 -0.93 20.59 4.18
N THR A 20 -0.71 21.00 2.93
CA THR A 20 -1.42 22.17 2.38
C THR A 20 -2.92 21.90 2.32
N ALA A 21 -3.35 20.74 1.80
CA ALA A 21 -4.76 20.40 1.71
C ALA A 21 -5.45 20.35 3.08
N VAL A 22 -4.77 19.81 4.10
CA VAL A 22 -5.30 19.74 5.47
C VAL A 22 -5.39 21.13 6.11
N LYS A 23 -4.36 21.98 5.92
CA LYS A 23 -4.36 23.37 6.45
C LYS A 23 -5.42 24.28 5.86
N ASP A 24 -5.86 23.99 4.64
CA ASP A 24 -6.95 24.74 4.00
C ASP A 24 -8.33 24.41 4.59
N SER A 25 -8.44 23.39 5.44
CA SER A 25 -9.66 23.03 6.18
C SER A 25 -9.61 23.51 7.62
N ALA A 26 -10.71 24.08 8.11
CA ALA A 26 -10.84 24.50 9.51
C ALA A 26 -11.10 23.33 10.49
N ASP A 27 -11.46 22.16 9.96
CA ASP A 27 -11.86 20.99 10.75
C ASP A 27 -10.70 20.07 11.12
N TYR A 28 -9.51 20.31 10.54
CA TYR A 28 -8.31 19.48 10.72
C TYR A 28 -7.10 20.31 11.13
N GLU A 29 -6.23 19.71 11.96
CA GLU A 29 -4.92 20.26 12.30
C GLU A 29 -3.83 19.18 12.15
N ILE A 30 -2.65 19.56 11.64
CA ILE A 30 -1.52 18.65 11.54
C ILE A 30 -0.90 18.45 12.92
N ALA A 31 -0.99 17.22 13.45
CA ALA A 31 -0.34 16.85 14.69
C ALA A 31 1.09 16.32 14.46
N GLY A 32 1.34 15.70 13.29
CA GLY A 32 2.67 15.18 12.99
C GLY A 32 2.85 14.79 11.53
N MET A 33 4.12 14.53 11.16
CA MET A 33 4.52 13.99 9.87
C MET A 33 5.56 12.90 10.08
N ALA A 34 5.37 11.75 9.46
CA ALA A 34 6.30 10.63 9.49
C ALA A 34 6.85 10.35 8.08
N ALA A 35 8.10 9.95 8.00
CA ALA A 35 8.72 9.49 6.74
C ALA A 35 8.86 7.97 6.67
N THR A 36 8.58 7.28 7.77
CA THR A 36 8.62 5.81 7.89
C THR A 36 7.37 5.30 8.61
N ALA A 37 7.07 4.03 8.40
CA ALA A 37 5.97 3.36 9.08
C ALA A 37 6.20 3.28 10.60
N GLU A 38 7.43 3.03 11.01
CA GLU A 38 7.85 2.95 12.40
C GLU A 38 7.66 4.30 13.12
N ASP A 39 8.04 5.42 12.48
CA ASP A 39 7.83 6.76 13.03
C ASP A 39 6.34 7.07 13.18
N ALA A 40 5.50 6.66 12.22
CA ALA A 40 4.06 6.83 12.30
C ALA A 40 3.46 6.11 13.50
N VAL A 41 3.89 4.86 13.76
CA VAL A 41 3.48 4.10 14.94
C VAL A 41 3.94 4.81 16.22
N ALA A 42 5.21 5.24 16.28
CA ALA A 42 5.77 5.91 17.45
C ALA A 42 4.98 7.18 17.82
N ILE A 43 4.68 8.05 16.83
CA ILE A 43 3.89 9.27 17.04
C ILE A 43 2.49 8.93 17.58
N CYS A 44 1.82 7.92 17.04
CA CYS A 44 0.49 7.50 17.52
C CYS A 44 0.50 6.95 18.97
N LEU A 45 1.64 6.41 19.43
CA LEU A 45 1.80 5.93 20.81
C LEU A 45 2.08 7.08 21.80
N GLU A 46 2.69 8.16 21.33
CA GLU A 46 3.08 9.30 22.16
C GLU A 46 1.99 10.38 22.21
N GLU A 47 1.23 10.56 21.12
CA GLU A 47 0.23 11.59 20.97
C GLU A 47 -1.14 11.02 20.58
N LYS A 48 -2.21 11.70 21.03
CA LYS A 48 -3.55 11.38 20.57
C LYS A 48 -3.73 11.89 19.14
N ILE A 49 -3.83 10.95 18.20
CA ILE A 49 -4.13 11.20 16.79
C ILE A 49 -5.57 10.75 16.51
N ASP A 50 -6.35 11.59 15.84
CA ASP A 50 -7.73 11.27 15.46
C ASP A 50 -7.78 10.58 14.09
N LEU A 51 -6.93 11.00 13.13
CA LEU A 51 -6.82 10.42 11.79
C LEU A 51 -5.36 10.23 11.36
N VAL A 52 -5.01 9.05 10.89
CA VAL A 52 -3.73 8.79 10.22
C VAL A 52 -3.97 8.65 8.73
N MET A 53 -3.27 9.44 7.93
CA MET A 53 -3.11 9.26 6.49
C MET A 53 -1.78 8.55 6.26
N ILE A 54 -1.79 7.34 5.73
CA ILE A 54 -0.59 6.52 5.64
C ILE A 54 -0.39 5.93 4.25
N ASP A 55 0.79 6.13 3.65
CA ASP A 55 1.16 5.42 2.43
C ASP A 55 1.50 3.95 2.75
N VAL A 56 1.24 3.09 1.78
CA VAL A 56 1.58 1.66 1.88
C VAL A 56 3.08 1.44 1.82
N VAL A 57 3.78 2.16 0.94
CA VAL A 57 5.20 1.96 0.66
C VAL A 57 6.01 3.14 1.16
N MET A 58 6.81 2.94 2.20
CA MET A 58 7.55 4.01 2.86
C MET A 58 9.03 3.69 3.11
N GLY A 59 9.68 2.92 2.25
CA GLY A 59 11.12 2.72 2.31
C GLY A 59 11.70 2.11 3.61
N SER A 60 10.85 1.48 4.45
CA SER A 60 11.23 0.86 5.72
C SER A 60 10.97 -0.65 5.71
N ASP A 61 11.34 -1.37 6.78
CA ASP A 61 11.09 -2.82 6.90
C ASP A 61 9.60 -3.12 7.09
N MET A 62 8.87 -2.20 7.69
CA MET A 62 7.43 -2.24 7.90
C MET A 62 6.70 -1.52 6.77
N ASP A 63 5.66 -2.11 6.21
CA ASP A 63 4.77 -1.39 5.28
C ASP A 63 3.68 -0.61 6.04
N GLY A 64 3.00 0.30 5.32
CA GLY A 64 1.96 1.13 5.93
C GLY A 64 0.75 0.33 6.41
N ILE A 65 0.46 -0.84 5.83
CA ILE A 65 -0.62 -1.74 6.30
C ILE A 65 -0.21 -2.42 7.62
N ASP A 66 1.04 -2.84 7.76
CA ASP A 66 1.55 -3.41 9.00
C ASP A 66 1.56 -2.36 10.12
N ALA A 67 1.96 -1.12 9.81
CA ALA A 67 1.86 0.00 10.75
C ALA A 67 0.40 0.29 11.13
N ALA A 68 -0.51 0.32 10.15
CA ALA A 68 -1.94 0.50 10.38
C ALA A 68 -2.50 -0.56 11.34
N LYS A 69 -2.10 -1.83 11.18
CA LYS A 69 -2.47 -2.92 12.09
C LYS A 69 -2.02 -2.64 13.52
N LEU A 70 -0.75 -2.26 13.71
CA LEU A 70 -0.22 -1.93 15.04
C LEU A 70 -0.94 -0.72 15.65
N ILE A 71 -1.23 0.32 14.87
CA ILE A 71 -1.95 1.50 15.33
C ILE A 71 -3.37 1.11 15.76
N LYS A 72 -4.09 0.29 14.99
CA LYS A 72 -5.42 -0.20 15.34
C LYS A 72 -5.41 -1.00 16.65
N GLU A 73 -4.40 -1.83 16.88
CA GLU A 73 -4.26 -2.63 18.08
C GLU A 73 -3.94 -1.77 19.32
N LYS A 74 -3.10 -0.75 19.20
CA LYS A 74 -2.60 0.07 20.31
C LYS A 74 -3.41 1.34 20.55
N CYS A 75 -3.97 1.91 19.50
CA CYS A 75 -4.69 3.19 19.49
C CYS A 75 -6.08 2.99 18.85
N PRO A 76 -6.99 2.20 19.42
CA PRO A 76 -8.25 1.81 18.77
C PRO A 76 -9.20 2.98 18.48
N GLY A 77 -8.96 4.15 19.07
CA GLY A 77 -9.73 5.37 18.79
C GLY A 77 -9.24 6.15 17.55
N THR A 78 -8.06 5.79 17.00
CA THR A 78 -7.48 6.43 15.83
C THR A 78 -8.09 5.81 14.58
N LYS A 79 -8.58 6.67 13.67
CA LYS A 79 -9.03 6.26 12.35
C LYS A 79 -7.86 6.25 11.37
N ILE A 80 -7.91 5.37 10.38
CA ILE A 80 -6.84 5.20 9.42
C ILE A 80 -7.41 5.32 8.00
N MET A 81 -6.76 6.13 7.21
CA MET A 81 -6.96 6.26 5.78
C MET A 81 -5.66 5.89 5.07
N VAL A 82 -5.66 4.78 4.35
CA VAL A 82 -4.55 4.41 3.48
C VAL A 82 -4.57 5.29 2.24
N VAL A 83 -3.40 5.84 1.88
CA VAL A 83 -3.24 6.77 0.77
C VAL A 83 -2.08 6.31 -0.10
N THR A 84 -2.31 5.73 -1.27
CA THR A 84 -1.24 5.14 -2.07
C THR A 84 -1.38 5.37 -3.57
N SER A 85 -0.27 5.32 -4.30
CA SER A 85 -0.24 5.25 -5.77
C SER A 85 -0.14 3.81 -6.28
N MET A 86 -0.09 2.81 -5.38
CA MET A 86 0.08 1.42 -5.79
C MET A 86 -1.21 0.85 -6.36
N PRO A 87 -1.17 0.27 -7.58
CA PRO A 87 -2.34 -0.31 -8.23
C PRO A 87 -2.66 -1.74 -7.74
N GLU A 88 -2.00 -2.21 -6.71
CA GLU A 88 -2.14 -3.59 -6.22
C GLU A 88 -3.40 -3.78 -5.37
N VAL A 89 -4.33 -4.59 -5.86
CA VAL A 89 -5.63 -4.86 -5.21
C VAL A 89 -5.49 -5.49 -3.82
N SER A 90 -4.47 -6.32 -3.61
CA SER A 90 -4.26 -7.03 -2.33
C SER A 90 -4.08 -6.09 -1.14
N TYR A 91 -3.65 -4.85 -1.35
CA TYR A 91 -3.58 -3.86 -0.28
C TYR A 91 -4.96 -3.45 0.22
N ILE A 92 -5.96 -3.40 -0.65
CA ILE A 92 -7.35 -3.14 -0.27
C ILE A 92 -7.86 -4.24 0.66
N ASP A 93 -7.62 -5.50 0.29
CA ASP A 93 -8.11 -6.65 1.07
C ASP A 93 -7.41 -6.72 2.43
N ARG A 94 -6.08 -6.55 2.47
CA ARG A 94 -5.33 -6.45 3.73
C ARG A 94 -5.82 -5.29 4.61
N ALA A 95 -6.08 -4.11 4.03
CA ALA A 95 -6.59 -2.95 4.75
C ALA A 95 -7.98 -3.22 5.36
N LYS A 96 -8.87 -3.87 4.60
CA LYS A 96 -10.21 -4.28 5.08
C LYS A 96 -10.12 -5.28 6.23
N GLU A 97 -9.27 -6.30 6.11
CA GLU A 97 -9.10 -7.35 7.13
C GLU A 97 -8.68 -6.79 8.49
N ILE A 98 -7.85 -5.75 8.51
CA ILE A 98 -7.40 -5.11 9.75
C ILE A 98 -8.32 -3.96 10.22
N GLY A 99 -9.39 -3.67 9.48
CA GLY A 99 -10.38 -2.66 9.86
C GLY A 99 -9.93 -1.21 9.62
N VAL A 100 -9.10 -0.97 8.60
CA VAL A 100 -8.84 0.40 8.10
C VAL A 100 -10.15 1.01 7.62
N GLU A 101 -10.41 2.27 7.95
CA GLU A 101 -11.66 2.92 7.59
C GLU A 101 -11.75 3.28 6.13
N SER A 102 -10.68 3.83 5.54
CA SER A 102 -10.74 4.30 4.16
C SER A 102 -9.45 4.03 3.39
N PHE A 103 -9.61 3.90 2.09
CA PHE A 103 -8.51 3.69 1.15
C PHE A 103 -8.65 4.69 -0.01
N TRP A 104 -7.62 5.51 -0.24
CA TRP A 104 -7.62 6.53 -1.28
C TRP A 104 -6.42 6.34 -2.22
N HIS A 105 -6.70 6.33 -3.54
CA HIS A 105 -5.64 6.18 -4.53
C HIS A 105 -5.20 7.55 -5.05
N LYS A 106 -3.90 7.86 -4.95
CA LYS A 106 -3.32 9.18 -5.27
C LYS A 106 -3.56 9.63 -6.72
N GLU A 107 -3.66 8.67 -7.66
CA GLU A 107 -3.82 8.96 -9.10
C GLU A 107 -5.29 8.92 -9.56
N VAL A 108 -6.15 8.20 -8.84
CA VAL A 108 -7.58 8.07 -9.16
C VAL A 108 -8.37 8.91 -8.18
N GLN A 109 -8.46 10.20 -8.47
CA GLN A 109 -9.18 11.17 -7.64
C GLN A 109 -10.67 11.16 -8.01
N GLU A 110 -11.39 10.09 -7.66
CA GLU A 110 -12.85 10.05 -7.83
C GLU A 110 -13.55 11.05 -6.89
N GLN A 111 -12.96 11.37 -5.75
CA GLN A 111 -13.47 12.31 -4.75
C GLN A 111 -12.34 13.16 -4.14
N PRO A 112 -12.62 14.42 -3.75
CA PRO A 112 -11.65 15.26 -3.06
C PRO A 112 -11.18 14.66 -1.74
N LEU A 113 -9.90 14.85 -1.42
CA LEU A 113 -9.28 14.31 -0.21
C LEU A 113 -10.05 14.65 1.07
N ILE A 114 -10.42 15.92 1.24
CA ILE A 114 -11.13 16.40 2.44
C ILE A 114 -12.50 15.73 2.56
N GLU A 115 -13.22 15.52 1.47
CA GLU A 115 -14.51 14.83 1.49
C GLU A 115 -14.36 13.39 2.01
N ILE A 116 -13.30 12.67 1.59
CA ILE A 116 -13.01 11.32 2.11
C ILE A 116 -12.65 11.38 3.59
N MET A 117 -11.84 12.37 4.01
CA MET A 117 -11.50 12.56 5.41
C MET A 117 -12.76 12.80 6.25
N ASP A 118 -13.66 13.70 5.84
CA ASP A 118 -14.90 14.02 6.55
C ASP A 118 -15.79 12.79 6.71
N ARG A 119 -16.01 12.05 5.64
CA ARG A 119 -16.79 10.82 5.64
C ARG A 119 -16.14 9.73 6.50
N THR A 120 -14.81 9.61 6.45
CA THR A 120 -14.04 8.71 7.31
C THR A 120 -14.25 9.08 8.78
N MET A 121 -14.15 10.37 9.12
CA MET A 121 -14.38 10.84 10.49
C MET A 121 -15.84 10.71 10.93
N ALA A 122 -16.80 10.75 10.01
CA ALA A 122 -18.20 10.43 10.28
C ALA A 122 -18.47 8.93 10.53
N GLY A 123 -17.49 8.04 10.27
CA GLY A 123 -17.61 6.60 10.50
C GLY A 123 -17.96 5.79 9.28
N GLU A 124 -17.89 6.40 8.09
CA GLU A 124 -18.04 5.66 6.84
C GLU A 124 -16.75 4.89 6.49
N SER A 125 -16.91 3.75 5.83
CA SER A 125 -15.81 3.01 5.22
C SER A 125 -15.80 3.25 3.72
N ILE A 126 -14.71 3.86 3.21
CA ILE A 126 -14.62 4.29 1.82
C ILE A 126 -13.46 3.58 1.13
N TYR A 127 -13.79 2.78 0.14
CA TYR A 127 -12.81 2.06 -0.66
C TYR A 127 -13.10 2.30 -2.14
N PRO A 128 -12.05 2.39 -2.99
CA PRO A 128 -12.25 2.52 -4.43
C PRO A 128 -12.97 1.28 -4.97
N LEU A 129 -13.85 1.47 -5.94
CA LEU A 129 -14.59 0.37 -6.60
C LEU A 129 -13.63 -0.51 -7.41
N SER A 130 -12.55 0.06 -7.92
CA SER A 130 -11.52 -0.66 -8.67
C SER A 130 -10.17 0.06 -8.52
N MET A 131 -9.09 -0.71 -8.55
CA MET A 131 -7.75 -0.14 -8.68
C MET A 131 -7.45 0.18 -10.15
N PRO A 132 -6.54 1.13 -10.44
CA PRO A 132 -6.12 1.42 -11.79
C PRO A 132 -5.59 0.16 -12.48
N ALA A 133 -6.13 -0.15 -13.64
CA ALA A 133 -5.61 -1.23 -14.46
C ALA A 133 -4.30 -0.79 -15.12
N VAL A 134 -3.20 -1.46 -14.80
CA VAL A 134 -1.87 -1.20 -15.37
C VAL A 134 -1.57 -2.20 -16.47
N GLN A 135 -1.08 -1.71 -17.61
CA GLN A 135 -0.65 -2.59 -18.71
C GLN A 135 0.58 -3.40 -18.28
N PHE A 136 0.46 -4.72 -18.32
CA PHE A 136 1.51 -5.66 -17.93
C PHE A 136 1.81 -6.66 -19.05
N GLY A 137 2.66 -6.27 -19.97
CA GLY A 137 2.88 -7.05 -21.21
C GLY A 137 1.62 -7.09 -22.06
N ASN A 138 1.12 -8.27 -22.38
CA ASN A 138 -0.05 -8.48 -23.24
C ASN A 138 -1.39 -8.42 -22.47
N ILE A 139 -1.35 -8.31 -21.13
CA ILE A 139 -2.53 -8.30 -20.25
C ILE A 139 -2.59 -6.99 -19.45
N VAL A 140 -3.71 -6.76 -18.78
CA VAL A 140 -3.81 -5.75 -17.71
C VAL A 140 -3.66 -6.40 -16.34
N SER A 141 -3.22 -5.63 -15.36
CA SER A 141 -2.91 -6.11 -13.98
C SER A 141 -4.08 -6.86 -13.33
N THR A 142 -5.31 -6.47 -13.64
CA THR A 142 -6.54 -7.09 -13.13
C THR A 142 -6.81 -8.50 -13.67
N GLU A 143 -6.06 -8.97 -14.65
CA GLU A 143 -6.12 -10.35 -15.16
C GLU A 143 -5.20 -11.33 -14.40
N LEU A 144 -4.39 -10.81 -13.47
CA LEU A 144 -3.61 -11.64 -12.55
C LEU A 144 -4.48 -12.07 -11.37
N THR A 145 -4.39 -13.33 -11.00
CA THR A 145 -5.05 -13.85 -9.80
C THR A 145 -4.25 -13.48 -8.55
N ASP A 146 -4.89 -13.52 -7.36
CA ASP A 146 -4.24 -13.20 -6.08
C ASP A 146 -2.98 -14.04 -5.85
N ILE A 147 -3.05 -15.34 -6.15
CA ILE A 147 -1.89 -16.24 -6.02
C ILE A 147 -0.77 -15.90 -7.02
N GLU A 148 -1.10 -15.43 -8.22
CA GLU A 148 -0.11 -14.97 -9.18
C GLU A 148 0.56 -13.66 -8.69
N LEU A 149 -0.19 -12.76 -8.07
CA LEU A 149 0.35 -11.54 -7.45
C LEU A 149 1.27 -11.87 -6.26
N GLU A 150 0.89 -12.83 -5.40
CA GLU A 150 1.75 -13.28 -4.30
C GLU A 150 3.05 -13.90 -4.79
N VAL A 151 2.97 -14.82 -5.78
CA VAL A 151 4.16 -15.41 -6.41
C VAL A 151 5.02 -14.34 -7.07
N LEU A 152 4.40 -13.35 -7.72
CA LEU A 152 5.09 -12.25 -8.39
C LEU A 152 5.82 -11.34 -7.39
N ARG A 153 5.22 -11.06 -6.24
CA ARG A 153 5.82 -10.29 -5.13
C ARG A 153 7.09 -10.96 -4.61
N GLU A 154 7.00 -12.26 -4.34
CA GLU A 154 8.15 -13.03 -3.90
C GLU A 154 9.21 -13.18 -5.01
N LEU A 155 8.79 -13.23 -6.27
CA LEU A 155 9.71 -13.26 -7.42
C LEU A 155 10.50 -11.97 -7.54
N VAL A 156 9.87 -10.81 -7.33
CA VAL A 156 10.50 -9.48 -7.35
C VAL A 156 11.54 -9.35 -6.25
N SER A 157 11.37 -10.00 -5.10
CA SER A 157 12.38 -10.05 -4.03
C SER A 157 13.62 -10.90 -4.37
N GLY A 158 13.65 -11.52 -5.54
CA GLY A 158 14.76 -12.38 -5.97
C GLY A 158 14.71 -13.81 -5.42
N ALA A 159 13.63 -14.19 -4.73
CA ALA A 159 13.49 -15.51 -4.13
C ALA A 159 13.50 -16.63 -5.18
N SER A 160 14.12 -17.77 -4.86
CA SER A 160 14.07 -18.99 -5.65
C SER A 160 12.69 -19.65 -5.56
N ASN A 161 12.34 -20.52 -6.52
CA ASN A 161 11.06 -21.23 -6.48
C ASN A 161 10.87 -22.07 -5.19
N LYS A 162 11.96 -22.53 -4.59
CA LYS A 162 11.91 -23.25 -3.31
C LYS A 162 11.55 -22.32 -2.16
N GLU A 163 12.22 -21.17 -2.05
CA GLU A 163 11.95 -20.16 -1.03
C GLU A 163 10.53 -19.59 -1.17
N ILE A 164 10.08 -19.29 -2.41
CA ILE A 164 8.70 -18.87 -2.67
C ILE A 164 7.72 -19.95 -2.20
N GLY A 165 8.00 -21.20 -2.54
CA GLY A 165 7.15 -22.33 -2.13
C GLY A 165 7.07 -22.50 -0.61
N GLU A 166 8.18 -22.34 0.10
CA GLU A 166 8.23 -22.39 1.57
C GLU A 166 7.39 -21.26 2.20
N ARG A 167 7.47 -20.04 1.66
CA ARG A 167 6.73 -18.87 2.17
C ARG A 167 5.24 -18.92 1.88
N LEU A 168 4.86 -19.41 0.70
CA LEU A 168 3.47 -19.48 0.24
C LEU A 168 2.82 -20.87 0.45
N TYR A 169 3.47 -21.74 1.22
CA TYR A 169 2.98 -23.09 1.55
C TYR A 169 2.62 -23.92 0.32
N MET A 170 3.43 -23.84 -0.74
CA MET A 170 3.26 -24.60 -1.98
C MET A 170 4.54 -25.28 -2.45
N SER A 171 4.43 -26.25 -3.37
CA SER A 171 5.61 -26.91 -3.93
C SER A 171 6.38 -25.98 -4.89
N ALA A 172 7.71 -26.16 -4.99
CA ALA A 172 8.53 -25.44 -5.97
C ALA A 172 8.07 -25.68 -7.43
N SER A 173 7.46 -26.83 -7.71
CA SER A 173 6.87 -27.15 -9.02
C SER A 173 5.59 -26.35 -9.28
N THR A 174 4.77 -26.12 -8.26
CA THR A 174 3.58 -25.25 -8.33
C THR A 174 3.98 -23.81 -8.59
N VAL A 175 4.99 -23.29 -7.87
CA VAL A 175 5.56 -21.94 -8.11
C VAL A 175 6.06 -21.83 -9.56
N LYS A 176 6.83 -22.80 -10.04
CA LYS A 176 7.31 -22.81 -11.42
C LYS A 176 6.17 -22.78 -12.43
N ARG A 177 5.06 -23.48 -12.16
CA ARG A 177 3.87 -23.47 -13.03
C ARG A 177 3.26 -22.06 -13.07
N HIS A 178 3.02 -21.41 -11.93
CA HIS A 178 2.47 -20.04 -11.89
C HIS A 178 3.35 -19.04 -12.63
N ILE A 179 4.68 -19.10 -12.44
CA ILE A 179 5.61 -18.23 -13.18
C ILE A 179 5.51 -18.49 -14.69
N SER A 180 5.41 -19.75 -15.12
CA SER A 180 5.29 -20.08 -16.54
C SER A 180 3.96 -19.61 -17.14
N GLU A 181 2.86 -19.73 -16.40
CA GLU A 181 1.54 -19.25 -16.78
C GLU A 181 1.51 -17.70 -16.90
N MET A 182 2.08 -16.99 -15.93
CA MET A 182 2.24 -15.52 -16.00
C MET A 182 3.10 -15.10 -17.21
N MET A 183 4.22 -15.80 -17.48
CA MET A 183 5.03 -15.51 -18.65
C MET A 183 4.26 -15.74 -19.96
N ALA A 184 3.44 -16.77 -20.03
CA ALA A 184 2.60 -17.04 -21.20
C ALA A 184 1.53 -15.97 -21.40
N LYS A 185 0.83 -15.56 -20.34
CA LYS A 185 -0.18 -14.48 -20.36
C LYS A 185 0.44 -13.14 -20.79
N THR A 186 1.54 -12.75 -20.16
CA THR A 186 2.18 -11.44 -20.35
C THR A 186 3.01 -11.33 -21.62
N GLY A 187 3.42 -12.48 -22.20
CA GLY A 187 4.35 -12.51 -23.33
C GLY A 187 5.82 -12.28 -22.96
N PHE A 188 6.14 -12.16 -21.68
CA PHE A 188 7.53 -12.00 -21.23
C PHE A 188 8.35 -13.27 -21.41
N LYS A 189 9.62 -13.13 -21.78
CA LYS A 189 10.48 -14.23 -22.23
C LYS A 189 11.30 -14.86 -21.09
N SER A 190 11.35 -14.26 -19.92
CA SER A 190 12.09 -14.78 -18.77
C SER A 190 11.49 -14.33 -17.45
N ARG A 191 11.74 -15.10 -16.37
CA ARG A 191 11.37 -14.74 -15.01
C ARG A 191 11.97 -13.40 -14.58
N LEU A 192 13.18 -13.08 -15.05
CA LEU A 192 13.83 -11.80 -14.76
C LEU A 192 13.07 -10.65 -15.43
N GLN A 193 12.66 -10.80 -16.67
CA GLN A 193 11.86 -9.79 -17.36
C GLN A 193 10.49 -9.60 -16.67
N LEU A 194 9.85 -10.68 -16.26
CA LEU A 194 8.61 -10.64 -15.49
C LEU A 194 8.79 -9.82 -14.20
N ALA A 195 9.83 -10.10 -13.41
CA ALA A 195 10.13 -9.40 -12.17
C ALA A 195 10.44 -7.92 -12.38
N ILE A 196 11.33 -7.58 -13.34
CA ILE A 196 11.71 -6.20 -13.64
C ILE A 196 10.49 -5.39 -14.09
N ARG A 197 9.63 -5.96 -14.94
CA ARG A 197 8.43 -5.28 -15.44
C ARG A 197 7.38 -5.08 -14.37
N ALA A 198 7.21 -6.06 -13.47
CA ALA A 198 6.30 -5.95 -12.33
C ALA A 198 6.75 -4.85 -11.36
N ARG A 199 8.04 -4.81 -11.04
CA ARG A 199 8.64 -3.77 -10.19
C ARG A 199 8.56 -2.38 -10.84
N GLY A 200 8.99 -2.26 -12.09
CA GLY A 200 9.02 -0.98 -12.80
C GLY A 200 7.63 -0.41 -13.12
N GLY A 201 6.60 -1.25 -13.18
CA GLY A 201 5.20 -0.87 -13.34
C GLY A 201 4.46 -0.62 -12.03
N GLY A 202 5.14 -0.72 -10.87
CA GLY A 202 4.51 -0.57 -9.55
C GLY A 202 3.47 -1.65 -9.22
N LEU A 203 3.46 -2.75 -9.97
CA LEU A 203 2.46 -3.80 -9.84
C LEU A 203 2.60 -4.57 -8.54
N VAL A 204 3.85 -4.80 -8.13
CA VAL A 204 4.23 -5.42 -6.86
C VAL A 204 5.53 -4.80 -6.37
N ILE A 205 5.61 -4.50 -5.10
CA ILE A 205 6.82 -3.98 -4.43
C ILE A 205 7.15 -4.88 -3.25
N ASN A 206 8.43 -5.13 -3.08
CA ASN A 206 8.93 -5.74 -1.86
C ASN A 206 9.62 -4.66 -1.01
N ASN A 207 9.20 -4.50 0.22
CA ASN A 207 9.78 -3.51 1.15
C ASN A 207 11.31 -3.64 1.35
N ARG A 208 11.88 -4.82 1.03
CA ARG A 208 13.34 -5.05 1.10
C ARG A 208 14.13 -4.34 -0.01
N ASP A 209 13.47 -3.98 -1.11
CA ASP A 209 14.14 -3.45 -2.30
C ASP A 209 14.47 -1.96 -2.20
N ILE A 210 13.77 -1.25 -1.33
CA ILE A 210 13.93 0.20 -1.13
C ILE A 210 15.25 0.53 -0.41
N LYS A 211 15.87 -0.45 0.27
CA LYS A 211 17.17 -0.28 0.96
C LYS A 211 18.39 -0.28 0.04
N SER A 212 18.28 -0.71 -1.22
CA SER A 212 19.44 -0.87 -2.11
C SER A 212 19.78 0.34 -2.96
N GLU A 213 19.00 1.42 -2.93
CA GLU A 213 19.20 2.64 -3.74
C GLU A 213 19.66 3.87 -2.94
N LYS A 214 20.20 3.66 -1.71
CA LYS A 214 20.83 4.74 -0.91
C LYS A 214 22.30 4.54 -0.79
#